data_887d3e66eeffd82edf6aeeaa9abe8b47
#
_entry.id   887d3e66eeffd82edf6aeeaa9abe8b47
#
_cell.length_a   1.000
_cell.length_b   1.000
_cell.length_c   1.000
_cell.angle_alpha   90.00
_cell.angle_beta   90.00
_cell.angle_gamma   90.00
#
_symmetry.space_group_name_H-M   'P 1'
#
loop_
_entity.id
_entity.type
_entity.pdbx_description
1 polymer ?
#
loop_
_entity_poly.entity_id
_entity_poly.type
_entity_poly.pdbx_seq_one_letter_code
_entity_poly.pdbx_strand_id
1 'polypeptide(L)'
;MKKKLMFAAVLLSAAMLFGCSADKKDGQETTAAVKTESTKAEEKTEEKTEEAKDSAGDAVKANKPYKLALITMDSIDQHWVTLNEGAQAEAKADGVEVKFMSPDTKDDSKQIECVNNAVAGGVDGIMIAANGPDAISSSLKEAKEKGIKIVYVDSPANVEAEASFATNNKAGGKTAGGEMKKALEAQGITKGDIGIISTNASTQSTVDRESGFREAFEGSDFKVLETQYCDGDAAKAQTIAENYITKGVVGIFGGNEGSTVGIGNAIKASGDNKIVGVGFDKSDTIKSLIKDGYLLCTMAQNPDVMGKKGVDALVECLNGKELNGEVVDTGVSVLNKENIQ
;
A
#
# COMPACT_ATOMS: atom_id res chain seq x y z
N MET A 1 41.71 42.20 -10.88
CA MET A 1 41.40 43.51 -10.29
C MET A 1 40.51 43.30 -9.06
N LYS A 2 41.08 43.75 -7.95
CA LYS A 2 40.57 43.80 -6.58
C LYS A 2 39.33 44.68 -6.44
N LYS A 3 38.43 44.32 -5.49
CA LYS A 3 37.79 45.15 -4.44
C LYS A 3 36.81 44.26 -3.69
N LYS A 4 37.05 43.91 -2.56
CA LYS A 4 36.91 44.13 -1.11
C LYS A 4 35.98 45.30 -0.75
N LEU A 5 35.09 45.08 0.19
CA LEU A 5 34.74 45.77 1.45
C LEU A 5 33.36 45.32 1.91
N MET A 6 33.15 44.82 3.08
CA MET A 6 33.38 45.13 4.49
C MET A 6 32.08 45.61 5.19
N PHE A 7 31.74 44.88 6.28
CA PHE A 7 31.22 45.26 7.61
C PHE A 7 29.88 46.00 7.77
N ALA A 8 28.97 45.41 8.56
CA ALA A 8 28.75 45.91 9.93
C ALA A 8 27.79 45.02 10.74
N ALA A 9 28.26 44.67 11.92
CA ALA A 9 27.51 44.06 13.01
C ALA A 9 26.87 45.20 13.87
N VAL A 10 25.68 44.97 14.41
CA VAL A 10 25.19 45.69 15.61
C VAL A 10 24.51 44.69 16.55
N LEU A 11 25.14 44.53 17.72
CA LEU A 11 24.60 44.01 18.98
C LEU A 11 23.78 45.12 19.70
N LEU A 12 22.74 44.74 20.45
CA LEU A 12 22.37 45.25 21.80
C LEU A 12 21.13 44.50 22.28
N SER A 13 21.25 43.63 23.20
CA SER A 13 21.05 43.51 24.67
C SER A 13 20.08 44.49 25.32
N ALA A 14 19.07 43.96 26.06
CA ALA A 14 18.74 44.38 27.43
C ALA A 14 17.74 43.41 28.08
N ALA A 15 18.11 42.94 29.25
CA ALA A 15 17.34 42.21 30.24
C ALA A 15 16.57 43.17 31.16
N MET A 16 15.57 42.62 31.92
CA MET A 16 15.16 42.96 33.32
C MET A 16 13.91 42.12 33.62
N LEU A 17 13.91 41.20 34.51
CA LEU A 17 13.99 41.06 35.97
C LEU A 17 12.79 41.68 36.75
N PHE A 18 12.44 40.91 37.80
CA PHE A 18 11.59 41.13 38.99
C PHE A 18 10.11 40.80 38.85
N GLY A 19 9.46 40.11 39.82
CA GLY A 19 9.87 39.74 41.17
C GLY A 19 8.83 38.86 41.85
N CYS A 20 9.30 38.28 42.92
CA CYS A 20 8.66 37.44 43.91
C CYS A 20 7.43 38.05 44.60
N SER A 21 6.47 37.22 45.09
CA SER A 21 6.27 37.14 46.54
C SER A 21 5.40 35.98 46.93
N ALA A 22 5.78 35.34 48.01
CA ALA A 22 5.13 34.28 48.74
C ALA A 22 4.04 34.83 49.66
N ASP A 23 3.06 34.03 50.06
CA ASP A 23 2.83 33.77 51.49
C ASP A 23 1.91 32.58 51.78
N LYS A 24 2.22 31.98 52.95
CA LYS A 24 1.69 30.79 53.59
C LYS A 24 0.33 31.01 54.24
N LYS A 25 -0.46 29.94 54.44
CA LYS A 25 -0.84 29.32 55.75
C LYS A 25 -1.89 28.24 55.58
N ASP A 26 -1.54 27.05 56.03
CA ASP A 26 -2.06 26.23 57.15
C ASP A 26 -3.58 26.09 57.35
N GLY A 27 -3.98 24.82 57.44
CA GLY A 27 -5.25 24.41 58.06
C GLY A 27 -5.52 22.92 57.90
N GLN A 28 -5.25 22.19 58.92
CA GLN A 28 -5.20 20.80 59.33
C GLN A 28 -6.57 20.10 59.39
N GLU A 29 -6.53 18.74 59.16
CA GLU A 29 -7.34 17.64 59.75
C GLU A 29 -8.85 17.57 59.44
N THR A 30 -9.35 16.42 58.95
CA THR A 30 -9.63 15.20 59.71
C THR A 30 -10.15 14.05 58.83
N THR A 31 -9.66 12.88 59.18
CA THR A 31 -10.05 11.51 58.90
C THR A 31 -11.50 11.18 58.60
N ALA A 32 -11.73 10.27 57.61
CA ALA A 32 -12.57 9.10 57.78
C ALA A 32 -12.34 8.08 56.66
N ALA A 33 -11.94 6.89 57.02
CA ALA A 33 -11.81 5.73 56.20
C ALA A 33 -13.17 5.11 55.87
N VAL A 34 -13.42 4.81 54.59
CA VAL A 34 -14.41 3.80 54.18
C VAL A 34 -13.76 2.88 53.16
N LYS A 35 -13.56 1.63 53.61
CA LYS A 35 -13.29 0.51 52.74
C LYS A 35 -14.51 0.22 51.87
N THR A 36 -14.32 0.16 50.55
CA THR A 36 -15.20 -0.63 49.71
C THR A 36 -14.34 -1.36 48.68
N GLU A 37 -14.44 -2.67 48.71
CA GLU A 37 -13.90 -3.62 47.74
C GLU A 37 -14.46 -3.26 46.38
N SER A 38 -13.58 -3.19 45.37
CA SER A 38 -14.00 -3.18 43.99
C SER A 38 -13.29 -4.29 43.25
N THR A 39 -14.07 -5.26 42.92
CA THR A 39 -13.83 -6.38 42.01
C THR A 39 -13.21 -5.92 40.68
N LYS A 40 -12.08 -6.53 40.39
CA LYS A 40 -11.35 -6.44 39.14
C LYS A 40 -12.13 -7.20 38.06
N ALA A 41 -12.80 -6.54 37.16
CA ALA A 41 -13.31 -7.12 35.93
C ALA A 41 -12.20 -6.94 34.88
N GLU A 42 -11.54 -8.03 34.52
CA GLU A 42 -10.70 -8.13 33.34
C GLU A 42 -11.62 -8.24 32.13
N GLU A 43 -11.75 -7.16 31.37
CA GLU A 43 -12.41 -7.17 30.07
C GLU A 43 -11.41 -7.70 29.06
N LYS A 44 -11.53 -8.99 28.78
CA LYS A 44 -10.85 -9.67 27.66
C LYS A 44 -11.55 -9.26 26.39
N THR A 45 -11.00 -8.32 25.66
CA THR A 45 -11.42 -8.04 24.27
C THR A 45 -10.90 -9.20 23.42
N GLU A 46 -11.77 -10.15 23.13
CA GLU A 46 -11.55 -11.15 22.09
C GLU A 46 -11.74 -10.45 20.74
N GLU A 47 -10.63 -10.14 20.10
CA GLU A 47 -10.59 -9.72 18.69
C GLU A 47 -10.96 -10.95 17.85
N LYS A 48 -12.23 -11.00 17.45
CA LYS A 48 -12.75 -12.01 16.56
C LYS A 48 -12.25 -11.70 15.15
N THR A 49 -11.17 -12.35 14.76
CA THR A 49 -10.76 -12.46 13.36
C THR A 49 -11.88 -13.20 12.62
N GLU A 50 -12.74 -12.48 11.92
CA GLU A 50 -13.60 -13.10 10.93
C GLU A 50 -12.72 -13.49 9.74
N GLU A 51 -12.35 -14.76 9.69
CA GLU A 51 -11.91 -15.40 8.45
C GLU A 51 -13.03 -15.18 7.41
N ALA A 52 -12.69 -14.50 6.32
CA ALA A 52 -13.55 -14.39 5.15
C ALA A 52 -13.83 -15.83 4.67
N LYS A 53 -14.97 -16.37 5.11
CA LYS A 53 -15.51 -17.58 4.50
C LYS A 53 -15.75 -17.25 3.04
N ASP A 54 -15.05 -17.98 2.18
CA ASP A 54 -15.38 -18.14 0.78
C ASP A 54 -16.85 -18.61 0.68
N SER A 55 -17.76 -17.64 0.66
CA SER A 55 -19.13 -17.91 0.30
C SER A 55 -19.11 -18.05 -1.22
N ALA A 56 -19.16 -19.28 -1.70
CA ALA A 56 -19.60 -19.57 -3.06
C ALA A 56 -21.01 -18.97 -3.20
N GLY A 57 -21.09 -17.68 -3.48
CA GLY A 57 -22.29 -17.02 -3.95
C GLY A 57 -22.66 -17.65 -5.30
N ASP A 58 -23.95 -17.78 -5.57
CA ASP A 58 -24.41 -18.19 -6.89
C ASP A 58 -23.72 -17.33 -7.95
N ALA A 59 -23.04 -17.97 -8.93
CA ALA A 59 -22.30 -17.28 -9.98
C ALA A 59 -23.20 -16.24 -10.67
N VAL A 60 -22.74 -15.01 -10.76
CA VAL A 60 -23.43 -13.93 -11.45
C VAL A 60 -23.49 -14.31 -12.94
N LYS A 61 -24.66 -14.33 -13.56
CA LYS A 61 -24.79 -14.67 -14.97
C LYS A 61 -25.09 -13.43 -15.79
N ALA A 62 -24.35 -13.26 -16.86
CA ALA A 62 -24.59 -12.19 -17.81
C ALA A 62 -25.90 -12.40 -18.57
N ASN A 63 -26.71 -11.37 -18.72
CA ASN A 63 -27.96 -11.38 -19.48
C ASN A 63 -27.71 -11.42 -21.01
N LYS A 64 -26.50 -11.04 -21.45
CA LYS A 64 -26.00 -11.11 -22.83
C LYS A 64 -24.48 -11.22 -22.82
N PRO A 65 -23.84 -11.59 -23.96
CA PRO A 65 -22.38 -11.64 -24.02
C PRO A 65 -21.77 -10.23 -23.97
N TYR A 66 -21.40 -9.79 -22.74
CA TYR A 66 -20.69 -8.53 -22.57
C TYR A 66 -19.22 -8.67 -22.92
N LYS A 67 -18.61 -7.58 -23.39
CA LYS A 67 -17.18 -7.43 -23.64
C LYS A 67 -16.58 -6.53 -22.57
N LEU A 68 -15.65 -7.07 -21.80
CA LEU A 68 -14.98 -6.36 -20.72
C LEU A 68 -13.50 -6.19 -21.06
N ALA A 69 -12.90 -5.10 -20.58
CA ALA A 69 -11.45 -4.92 -20.60
C ALA A 69 -10.90 -4.95 -19.18
N LEU A 70 -9.74 -5.58 -19.00
CA LEU A 70 -8.92 -5.47 -17.79
C LEU A 70 -7.65 -4.71 -18.13
N ILE A 71 -7.40 -3.59 -17.45
CA ILE A 71 -6.27 -2.69 -17.69
C ILE A 71 -5.51 -2.51 -16.38
N THR A 72 -4.32 -3.12 -16.27
CA THR A 72 -3.44 -3.01 -15.10
C THR A 72 -2.34 -1.98 -15.34
N MET A 73 -1.48 -1.74 -14.35
CA MET A 73 -0.39 -0.77 -14.49
C MET A 73 0.70 -1.25 -15.42
N ASP A 74 0.95 -2.56 -15.45
CA ASP A 74 1.79 -3.26 -16.42
C ASP A 74 1.29 -4.70 -16.61
N SER A 75 1.96 -5.46 -17.49
CA SER A 75 1.64 -6.85 -17.80
C SER A 75 2.68 -7.85 -17.29
N ILE A 76 3.65 -7.42 -16.49
CA ILE A 76 4.85 -8.18 -16.14
C ILE A 76 4.82 -8.68 -14.70
N ASP A 77 4.44 -7.81 -13.72
CA ASP A 77 4.40 -8.20 -12.31
C ASP A 77 3.44 -9.39 -12.10
N GLN A 78 3.86 -10.38 -11.33
CA GLN A 78 3.05 -11.58 -11.06
C GLN A 78 1.72 -11.25 -10.37
N HIS A 79 1.67 -10.13 -9.63
CA HIS A 79 0.45 -9.58 -9.08
C HIS A 79 -0.64 -9.38 -10.16
N TRP A 80 -0.30 -8.75 -11.28
CA TRP A 80 -1.24 -8.50 -12.38
C TRP A 80 -1.60 -9.76 -13.16
N VAL A 81 -0.64 -10.69 -13.31
CA VAL A 81 -0.91 -12.00 -13.92
C VAL A 81 -1.94 -12.76 -13.10
N THR A 82 -1.77 -12.81 -11.77
CA THR A 82 -2.70 -13.48 -10.86
C THR A 82 -4.08 -12.81 -10.84
N LEU A 83 -4.13 -11.47 -10.90
CA LEU A 83 -5.39 -10.73 -11.01
C LEU A 83 -6.13 -11.08 -12.31
N ASN A 84 -5.42 -11.10 -13.42
CA ASN A 84 -5.98 -11.50 -14.71
C ASN A 84 -6.45 -12.96 -14.70
N GLU A 85 -5.73 -13.89 -14.09
CA GLU A 85 -6.16 -15.30 -13.96
C GLU A 85 -7.49 -15.41 -13.22
N GLY A 86 -7.64 -14.67 -12.11
CA GLY A 86 -8.90 -14.57 -11.37
C GLY A 86 -10.04 -14.00 -12.22
N ALA A 87 -9.79 -12.91 -12.95
CA ALA A 87 -10.77 -12.30 -13.85
C ALA A 87 -11.17 -13.24 -15.02
N GLN A 88 -10.22 -13.96 -15.63
CA GLN A 88 -10.52 -14.90 -16.71
C GLN A 88 -11.35 -16.10 -16.23
N ALA A 89 -11.05 -16.60 -15.02
CA ALA A 89 -11.81 -17.69 -14.43
C ALA A 89 -13.28 -17.30 -14.20
N GLU A 90 -13.52 -16.10 -13.65
CA GLU A 90 -14.87 -15.61 -13.38
C GLU A 90 -15.60 -15.22 -14.67
N ALA A 91 -14.94 -14.60 -15.63
CA ALA A 91 -15.50 -14.29 -16.93
C ALA A 91 -16.08 -15.53 -17.64
N LYS A 92 -15.35 -16.65 -17.55
CA LYS A 92 -15.82 -17.95 -18.07
C LYS A 92 -17.04 -18.46 -17.30
N ALA A 93 -17.08 -18.27 -15.97
CA ALA A 93 -18.21 -18.68 -15.14
C ALA A 93 -19.45 -17.83 -15.46
N ASP A 94 -19.30 -16.54 -15.67
CA ASP A 94 -20.38 -15.57 -15.91
C ASP A 94 -20.86 -15.53 -17.37
N GLY A 95 -20.09 -16.10 -18.28
CA GLY A 95 -20.42 -16.15 -19.73
C GLY A 95 -20.11 -14.83 -20.45
N VAL A 96 -19.02 -14.13 -20.04
CA VAL A 96 -18.53 -12.88 -20.65
C VAL A 96 -17.11 -13.04 -21.20
N GLU A 97 -16.66 -12.08 -22.00
CA GLU A 97 -15.29 -12.01 -22.51
C GLU A 97 -14.53 -10.91 -21.74
N VAL A 98 -13.37 -11.24 -21.16
CA VAL A 98 -12.42 -10.27 -20.60
C VAL A 98 -11.17 -10.21 -21.46
N LYS A 99 -10.88 -9.02 -22.00
CA LYS A 99 -9.65 -8.76 -22.73
C LYS A 99 -8.64 -8.09 -21.82
N PHE A 100 -7.48 -8.74 -21.60
CA PHE A 100 -6.35 -8.14 -20.90
C PHE A 100 -5.62 -7.18 -21.82
N MET A 101 -5.56 -5.90 -21.48
CA MET A 101 -5.07 -4.79 -22.32
C MET A 101 -4.16 -3.87 -21.50
N SER A 102 -3.04 -4.40 -21.03
CA SER A 102 -2.14 -3.66 -20.14
C SER A 102 -0.84 -3.26 -20.85
N PRO A 103 -0.22 -2.14 -20.46
CA PRO A 103 1.07 -1.74 -21.01
C PRO A 103 2.18 -2.71 -20.57
N ASP A 104 3.33 -2.63 -21.23
CA ASP A 104 4.54 -3.38 -20.89
C ASP A 104 5.35 -2.75 -19.74
N THR A 105 5.04 -1.50 -19.38
CA THR A 105 5.70 -0.73 -18.32
C THR A 105 4.69 0.17 -17.62
N LYS A 106 4.97 0.54 -16.37
CA LYS A 106 4.18 1.50 -15.59
C LYS A 106 4.36 2.92 -16.17
N ASP A 107 3.54 3.26 -17.15
CA ASP A 107 3.55 4.53 -17.88
C ASP A 107 2.12 5.02 -18.09
N ASP A 108 1.83 6.24 -17.63
CA ASP A 108 0.49 6.83 -17.71
C ASP A 108 -0.01 6.98 -19.15
N SER A 109 0.86 7.38 -20.07
CA SER A 109 0.49 7.61 -21.47
C SER A 109 0.11 6.29 -22.15
N LYS A 110 0.88 5.22 -21.90
CA LYS A 110 0.56 3.89 -22.40
C LYS A 110 -0.71 3.32 -21.79
N GLN A 111 -0.97 3.58 -20.50
CA GLN A 111 -2.22 3.15 -19.87
C GLN A 111 -3.42 3.90 -20.45
N ILE A 112 -3.29 5.21 -20.74
CA ILE A 112 -4.29 6.01 -21.45
C ILE A 112 -4.58 5.42 -22.83
N GLU A 113 -3.55 5.02 -23.59
CA GLU A 113 -3.72 4.33 -24.89
C GLU A 113 -4.51 3.02 -24.75
N CYS A 114 -4.26 2.23 -23.71
CA CYS A 114 -5.02 1.01 -23.43
C CYS A 114 -6.50 1.30 -23.18
N VAL A 115 -6.83 2.34 -22.39
CA VAL A 115 -8.22 2.77 -22.16
C VAL A 115 -8.87 3.21 -23.47
N ASN A 116 -8.20 4.06 -24.24
CA ASN A 116 -8.73 4.56 -25.52
C ASN A 116 -8.96 3.41 -26.51
N ASN A 117 -8.07 2.43 -26.57
CA ASN A 117 -8.22 1.24 -27.40
C ASN A 117 -9.38 0.34 -26.94
N ALA A 118 -9.61 0.20 -25.62
CA ALA A 118 -10.76 -0.52 -25.08
C ALA A 118 -12.08 0.18 -25.50
N VAL A 119 -12.15 1.50 -25.34
CA VAL A 119 -13.30 2.33 -25.75
C VAL A 119 -13.56 2.20 -27.25
N ALA A 120 -12.52 2.33 -28.09
CA ALA A 120 -12.62 2.17 -29.54
C ALA A 120 -13.04 0.75 -29.95
N GLY A 121 -12.64 -0.26 -29.16
CA GLY A 121 -13.02 -1.68 -29.33
C GLY A 121 -14.47 -1.98 -28.96
N GLY A 122 -15.21 -1.02 -28.40
CA GLY A 122 -16.62 -1.15 -28.05
C GLY A 122 -16.84 -2.10 -26.89
N VAL A 123 -16.04 -2.00 -25.83
CA VAL A 123 -16.26 -2.75 -24.57
C VAL A 123 -17.47 -2.18 -23.84
N ASP A 124 -18.19 -3.05 -23.11
CA ASP A 124 -19.31 -2.66 -22.26
C ASP A 124 -18.83 -2.17 -20.87
N GLY A 125 -17.70 -2.67 -20.40
CA GLY A 125 -17.12 -2.33 -19.08
C GLY A 125 -15.60 -2.42 -19.03
N ILE A 126 -15.00 -1.66 -18.12
CA ILE A 126 -13.55 -1.61 -17.89
C ILE A 126 -13.28 -1.85 -16.41
N MET A 127 -12.47 -2.87 -16.11
CA MET A 127 -11.76 -3.01 -14.85
C MET A 127 -10.40 -2.32 -14.99
N ILE A 128 -10.01 -1.46 -14.06
CA ILE A 128 -8.73 -0.75 -14.13
C ILE A 128 -8.05 -0.61 -12.79
N ALA A 129 -6.72 -0.83 -12.77
CA ALA A 129 -5.81 -0.43 -11.71
C ALA A 129 -5.04 0.81 -12.19
N ALA A 130 -5.38 1.99 -11.69
CA ALA A 130 -4.80 3.24 -12.17
C ALA A 130 -3.34 3.43 -11.71
N ASN A 131 -2.42 3.67 -12.65
CA ASN A 131 -1.03 4.04 -12.35
C ASN A 131 -0.95 5.49 -11.83
N GLY A 132 -1.53 6.43 -12.56
CA GLY A 132 -1.67 7.83 -12.17
C GLY A 132 -3.15 8.22 -12.06
N PRO A 133 -3.70 8.42 -10.85
CA PRO A 133 -5.15 8.64 -10.67
C PRO A 133 -5.67 9.88 -11.38
N ASP A 134 -4.87 10.95 -11.47
CA ASP A 134 -5.22 12.16 -12.21
C ASP A 134 -5.04 12.00 -13.72
N ALA A 135 -3.94 11.35 -14.13
CA ALA A 135 -3.57 11.22 -15.53
C ALA A 135 -4.63 10.50 -16.36
N ILE A 136 -5.20 9.40 -15.81
CA ILE A 136 -6.19 8.56 -16.49
C ILE A 136 -7.61 9.13 -16.46
N SER A 137 -7.87 10.13 -15.59
CA SER A 137 -9.22 10.61 -15.29
C SER A 137 -10.00 11.13 -16.50
N SER A 138 -9.35 11.81 -17.43
CA SER A 138 -10.03 12.31 -18.65
C SER A 138 -10.55 11.17 -19.52
N SER A 139 -9.71 10.17 -19.78
CA SER A 139 -10.09 9.02 -20.61
C SER A 139 -11.18 8.15 -19.96
N LEU A 140 -11.18 8.04 -18.64
CA LEU A 140 -12.25 7.34 -17.91
C LEU A 140 -13.58 8.11 -17.94
N LYS A 141 -13.55 9.45 -17.86
CA LYS A 141 -14.78 10.27 -18.03
C LYS A 141 -15.36 10.11 -19.43
N GLU A 142 -14.53 10.15 -20.47
CA GLU A 142 -14.97 9.91 -21.84
C GLU A 142 -15.57 8.49 -22.03
N ALA A 143 -14.99 7.48 -21.38
CA ALA A 143 -15.55 6.13 -21.39
C ALA A 143 -16.95 6.09 -20.74
N LYS A 144 -17.11 6.73 -19.57
CA LYS A 144 -18.42 6.83 -18.88
C LYS A 144 -19.47 7.57 -19.70
N GLU A 145 -19.10 8.66 -20.38
CA GLU A 145 -20.00 9.41 -21.28
C GLU A 145 -20.52 8.55 -22.45
N LYS A 146 -19.76 7.52 -22.84
CA LYS A 146 -20.18 6.51 -23.83
C LYS A 146 -20.97 5.35 -23.22
N GLY A 147 -21.28 5.40 -21.92
CA GLY A 147 -22.05 4.38 -21.21
C GLY A 147 -21.26 3.17 -20.75
N ILE A 148 -19.91 3.21 -20.83
CA ILE A 148 -19.03 2.13 -20.37
C ILE A 148 -18.97 2.15 -18.85
N LYS A 149 -19.20 0.99 -18.22
CA LYS A 149 -19.13 0.81 -16.77
C LYS A 149 -17.68 0.72 -16.31
N ILE A 150 -17.32 1.38 -15.20
CA ILE A 150 -15.97 1.38 -14.64
C ILE A 150 -15.97 0.72 -13.26
N VAL A 151 -15.06 -0.22 -13.05
CA VAL A 151 -14.77 -0.82 -11.74
C VAL A 151 -13.27 -0.72 -11.48
N TYR A 152 -12.91 -0.28 -10.28
CA TYR A 152 -11.51 -0.29 -9.86
C TYR A 152 -11.12 -1.61 -9.24
N VAL A 153 -9.95 -2.08 -9.61
CA VAL A 153 -9.24 -3.21 -8.98
C VAL A 153 -7.87 -2.75 -8.52
N ASP A 154 -7.47 -3.06 -7.30
CA ASP A 154 -6.21 -2.67 -6.65
C ASP A 154 -6.08 -1.16 -6.37
N SER A 155 -6.05 -0.30 -7.39
CA SER A 155 -5.74 1.13 -7.24
C SER A 155 -6.72 2.01 -8.00
N PRO A 156 -7.44 2.92 -7.30
CA PRO A 156 -8.47 3.76 -7.92
C PRO A 156 -7.87 4.97 -8.66
N ALA A 157 -8.69 5.58 -9.52
CA ALA A 157 -8.46 6.91 -10.07
C ALA A 157 -9.44 7.93 -9.46
N ASN A 158 -9.29 9.22 -9.86
CA ASN A 158 -10.12 10.33 -9.37
C ASN A 158 -11.41 10.51 -10.19
N VAL A 159 -12.05 9.38 -10.55
CA VAL A 159 -13.34 9.34 -11.24
C VAL A 159 -14.24 8.37 -10.50
N GLU A 160 -15.50 8.71 -10.29
CA GLU A 160 -16.46 7.78 -9.70
C GLU A 160 -16.59 6.49 -10.51
N ALA A 161 -16.54 5.35 -9.86
CA ALA A 161 -16.73 4.04 -10.45
C ALA A 161 -17.92 3.32 -9.80
N GLU A 162 -18.35 2.23 -10.41
CA GLU A 162 -19.49 1.42 -9.90
C GLU A 162 -19.12 0.71 -8.58
N ALA A 163 -17.87 0.23 -8.49
CA ALA A 163 -17.28 -0.38 -7.29
C ALA A 163 -15.75 -0.33 -7.32
N SER A 164 -15.12 -0.64 -6.18
CA SER A 164 -13.66 -0.76 -6.04
C SER A 164 -13.32 -1.96 -5.17
N PHE A 165 -12.41 -2.80 -5.64
CA PHE A 165 -11.91 -3.99 -4.94
C PHE A 165 -10.41 -3.86 -4.74
N ALA A 166 -9.99 -3.59 -3.50
CA ALA A 166 -8.61 -3.26 -3.18
C ALA A 166 -8.21 -3.82 -1.81
N THR A 167 -6.95 -3.84 -1.52
CA THR A 167 -6.41 -4.05 -0.18
C THR A 167 -6.59 -2.77 0.66
N ASN A 168 -6.82 -2.91 1.96
CA ASN A 168 -6.65 -1.80 2.90
C ASN A 168 -5.14 -1.45 3.00
N ASN A 169 -4.67 -0.68 2.01
CA ASN A 169 -3.25 -0.39 1.80
C ASN A 169 -2.59 0.33 2.98
N LYS A 170 -3.31 1.24 3.64
CA LYS A 170 -2.79 1.96 4.81
C LYS A 170 -2.60 1.01 6.00
N ALA A 171 -3.57 0.16 6.27
CA ALA A 171 -3.46 -0.86 7.32
C ALA A 171 -2.34 -1.87 7.01
N GLY A 172 -2.23 -2.31 5.75
CA GLY A 172 -1.14 -3.18 5.30
C GLY A 172 0.24 -2.54 5.48
N GLY A 173 0.39 -1.28 5.12
CA GLY A 173 1.62 -0.52 5.33
C GLY A 173 2.00 -0.40 6.82
N LYS A 174 1.01 -0.12 7.67
CA LYS A 174 1.22 -0.06 9.12
C LYS A 174 1.64 -1.42 9.70
N THR A 175 1.05 -2.50 9.23
CA THR A 175 1.45 -3.86 9.59
C THR A 175 2.89 -4.15 9.18
N ALA A 176 3.28 -3.81 7.94
CA ALA A 176 4.65 -3.96 7.46
C ALA A 176 5.67 -3.22 8.34
N GLY A 177 5.37 -1.97 8.70
CA GLY A 177 6.20 -1.19 9.62
C GLY A 177 6.29 -1.80 11.01
N GLY A 178 5.17 -2.33 11.54
CA GLY A 178 5.13 -3.03 12.82
C GLY A 178 6.00 -4.29 12.83
N GLU A 179 5.96 -5.11 11.77
CA GLU A 179 6.80 -6.30 11.65
C GLU A 179 8.29 -5.93 11.55
N MET A 180 8.64 -4.89 10.78
CA MET A 180 10.02 -4.40 10.72
C MET A 180 10.50 -3.91 12.08
N LYS A 181 9.71 -3.09 12.79
CA LYS A 181 10.05 -2.56 14.11
C LYS A 181 10.30 -3.66 15.13
N LYS A 182 9.40 -4.65 15.21
CA LYS A 182 9.57 -5.83 16.08
C LYS A 182 10.88 -6.58 15.78
N ALA A 183 11.20 -6.78 14.51
CA ALA A 183 12.42 -7.49 14.12
C ALA A 183 13.69 -6.70 14.47
N LEU A 184 13.71 -5.38 14.29
CA LEU A 184 14.82 -4.52 14.69
C LEU A 184 15.02 -4.53 16.20
N GLU A 185 13.94 -4.38 16.98
CA GLU A 185 13.97 -4.45 18.43
C GLU A 185 14.49 -5.80 18.94
N ALA A 186 14.09 -6.91 18.30
CA ALA A 186 14.59 -8.26 18.62
C ALA A 186 16.08 -8.42 18.34
N GLN A 187 16.65 -7.64 17.40
CA GLN A 187 18.09 -7.55 17.15
C GLN A 187 18.80 -6.58 18.11
N GLY A 188 18.10 -5.94 19.04
CA GLY A 188 18.65 -4.92 19.93
C GLY A 188 18.86 -3.55 19.26
N ILE A 189 18.31 -3.33 18.07
CA ILE A 189 18.39 -2.08 17.33
C ILE A 189 17.16 -1.24 17.71
N THR A 190 17.38 -0.12 18.39
CA THR A 190 16.29 0.78 18.86
C THR A 190 16.24 2.10 18.12
N LYS A 191 17.21 2.38 17.23
CA LYS A 191 17.29 3.60 16.41
C LYS A 191 18.07 3.33 15.14
N GLY A 192 17.87 4.17 14.13
CA GLY A 192 18.61 4.11 12.85
C GLY A 192 17.75 4.64 11.71
N ASP A 193 18.36 4.75 10.54
CA ASP A 193 17.69 5.18 9.32
C ASP A 193 16.98 3.99 8.65
N ILE A 194 15.77 4.22 8.12
CA ILE A 194 14.98 3.24 7.39
C ILE A 194 14.69 3.81 5.99
N GLY A 195 15.01 3.04 4.96
CA GLY A 195 14.73 3.40 3.56
C GLY A 195 13.33 2.99 3.13
N ILE A 196 12.72 3.75 2.22
CA ILE A 196 11.50 3.38 1.49
C ILE A 196 11.79 3.41 -0.01
N ILE A 197 11.38 2.34 -0.71
CA ILE A 197 11.39 2.27 -2.17
C ILE A 197 9.97 1.99 -2.64
N SER A 198 9.45 2.83 -3.52
CA SER A 198 8.08 2.74 -4.01
C SER A 198 8.01 2.92 -5.53
N THR A 199 6.83 2.72 -6.11
CA THR A 199 6.61 2.80 -7.56
C THR A 199 6.82 4.21 -8.06
N ASN A 200 5.94 5.13 -7.66
CA ASN A 200 5.95 6.56 -7.99
C ASN A 200 5.21 7.34 -6.89
N ALA A 201 5.15 8.66 -7.03
CA ALA A 201 4.56 9.54 -6.03
C ALA A 201 3.02 9.70 -6.15
N SER A 202 2.37 9.06 -7.12
CA SER A 202 0.96 9.31 -7.46
C SER A 202 0.05 8.09 -7.31
N THR A 203 0.56 6.87 -7.48
CA THR A 203 -0.24 5.64 -7.36
C THR A 203 -0.83 5.50 -5.97
N GLN A 204 -2.16 5.59 -5.85
CA GLN A 204 -2.84 5.71 -4.56
C GLN A 204 -2.54 4.54 -3.62
N SER A 205 -2.55 3.31 -4.11
CA SER A 205 -2.27 2.13 -3.29
C SER A 205 -0.89 2.20 -2.62
N THR A 206 0.14 2.61 -3.35
CA THR A 206 1.51 2.67 -2.82
C THR A 206 1.75 3.90 -1.93
N VAL A 207 1.06 5.01 -2.18
CA VAL A 207 1.03 6.19 -1.30
C VAL A 207 0.42 5.84 0.06
N ASP A 208 -0.69 5.11 0.06
CA ASP A 208 -1.35 4.67 1.30
C ASP A 208 -0.48 3.68 2.09
N ARG A 209 0.20 2.72 1.41
CA ARG A 209 1.17 1.81 2.03
C ARG A 209 2.29 2.57 2.72
N GLU A 210 2.87 3.57 2.05
CA GLU A 210 3.90 4.43 2.61
C GLU A 210 3.39 5.20 3.83
N SER A 211 2.20 5.81 3.74
CA SER A 211 1.58 6.54 4.85
C SER A 211 1.42 5.65 6.09
N GLY A 212 0.86 4.45 5.91
CA GLY A 212 0.71 3.49 7.00
C GLY A 212 2.04 3.01 7.58
N PHE A 213 3.04 2.76 6.72
CA PHE A 213 4.37 2.35 7.16
C PHE A 213 5.03 3.42 8.02
N ARG A 214 4.96 4.69 7.62
CA ARG A 214 5.49 5.82 8.40
C ARG A 214 4.82 5.97 9.76
N GLU A 215 3.49 5.77 9.83
CA GLU A 215 2.75 5.80 11.10
C GLU A 215 3.26 4.77 12.13
N ALA A 216 3.74 3.60 11.70
CA ALA A 216 4.27 2.59 12.61
C ALA A 216 5.54 3.04 13.35
N PHE A 217 6.24 4.03 12.82
CA PHE A 217 7.48 4.57 13.40
C PHE A 217 7.29 5.92 14.10
N GLU A 218 6.07 6.46 14.13
CA GLU A 218 5.80 7.69 14.88
C GLU A 218 6.15 7.53 16.36
N GLY A 219 6.81 8.54 16.92
CA GLY A 219 7.23 8.55 18.32
C GLY A 219 8.38 7.58 18.64
N SER A 220 9.02 6.95 17.66
CA SER A 220 10.22 6.12 17.83
C SER A 220 11.50 6.89 17.50
N ASP A 221 12.66 6.35 17.89
CA ASP A 221 13.98 6.89 17.55
C ASP A 221 14.48 6.47 16.16
N PHE A 222 13.65 5.80 15.38
CA PHE A 222 13.95 5.48 13.98
C PHE A 222 13.61 6.66 13.07
N LYS A 223 14.47 6.91 12.08
CA LYS A 223 14.26 7.93 11.07
C LYS A 223 13.87 7.29 9.74
N VAL A 224 12.61 7.41 9.36
CA VAL A 224 12.16 6.99 8.03
C VAL A 224 12.57 8.06 7.02
N LEU A 225 13.43 7.67 6.06
CA LEU A 225 13.99 8.55 5.04
C LEU A 225 12.95 8.95 3.98
N GLU A 226 13.31 9.92 3.14
CA GLU A 226 12.53 10.26 1.95
C GLU A 226 12.45 9.07 0.99
N THR A 227 11.26 8.86 0.46
CA THR A 227 10.98 7.76 -0.47
C THR A 227 11.76 7.91 -1.78
N GLN A 228 12.34 6.82 -2.24
CA GLN A 228 12.93 6.73 -3.57
C GLN A 228 12.02 5.94 -4.50
N TYR A 229 11.92 6.36 -5.76
CA TYR A 229 10.99 5.79 -6.72
C TYR A 229 11.71 4.98 -7.79
N CYS A 230 11.19 3.78 -8.07
CA CYS A 230 11.77 2.84 -9.01
C CYS A 230 10.89 2.54 -10.23
N ASP A 231 9.72 3.17 -10.37
CA ASP A 231 8.72 2.90 -11.42
C ASP A 231 8.29 1.42 -11.50
N GLY A 232 8.40 0.70 -10.36
CA GLY A 232 8.16 -0.74 -10.27
C GLY A 232 9.27 -1.63 -10.82
N ASP A 233 10.37 -1.07 -11.33
CA ASP A 233 11.51 -1.80 -11.88
C ASP A 233 12.39 -2.37 -10.77
N ALA A 234 12.54 -3.70 -10.73
CA ALA A 234 13.29 -4.41 -9.70
C ALA A 234 14.80 -4.14 -9.77
N ALA A 235 15.38 -3.92 -10.94
CA ALA A 235 16.81 -3.61 -11.08
C ALA A 235 17.12 -2.20 -10.58
N LYS A 236 16.25 -1.23 -10.90
CA LYS A 236 16.34 0.14 -10.38
C LYS A 236 16.15 0.14 -8.85
N ALA A 237 15.18 -0.63 -8.34
CA ALA A 237 14.96 -0.80 -6.91
C ALA A 237 16.17 -1.42 -6.20
N GLN A 238 16.81 -2.42 -6.80
CA GLN A 238 18.04 -3.02 -6.28
C GLN A 238 19.15 -1.98 -6.16
N THR A 239 19.38 -1.17 -7.20
CA THR A 239 20.38 -0.09 -7.17
C THR A 239 20.10 0.92 -6.05
N ILE A 240 18.85 1.31 -5.85
CA ILE A 240 18.45 2.21 -4.76
C ILE A 240 18.69 1.54 -3.39
N ALA A 241 18.34 0.27 -3.24
CA ALA A 241 18.56 -0.48 -2.00
C ALA A 241 20.04 -0.64 -1.67
N GLU A 242 20.92 -0.91 -2.66
CA GLU A 242 22.38 -0.95 -2.48
C GLU A 242 22.93 0.39 -1.99
N ASN A 243 22.41 1.51 -2.49
CA ASN A 243 22.74 2.84 -2.00
C ASN A 243 22.29 3.07 -0.55
N TYR A 244 21.10 2.60 -0.15
CA TYR A 244 20.65 2.65 1.23
C TYR A 244 21.54 1.80 2.14
N ILE A 245 21.88 0.58 1.73
CA ILE A 245 22.78 -0.31 2.46
C ILE A 245 24.15 0.35 2.69
N THR A 246 24.72 0.96 1.65
CA THR A 246 25.98 1.70 1.74
C THR A 246 25.92 2.87 2.73
N LYS A 247 24.76 3.50 2.89
CA LYS A 247 24.51 4.57 3.89
C LYS A 247 24.29 4.05 5.30
N GLY A 248 24.21 2.73 5.50
CA GLY A 248 24.06 2.10 6.81
C GLY A 248 22.63 2.13 7.34
N VAL A 249 21.60 2.02 6.48
CA VAL A 249 20.23 1.86 6.95
C VAL A 249 20.06 0.52 7.68
N VAL A 250 19.16 0.50 8.67
CA VAL A 250 18.85 -0.72 9.45
C VAL A 250 17.71 -1.53 8.87
N GLY A 251 16.88 -0.91 8.03
CA GLY A 251 15.76 -1.57 7.36
C GLY A 251 15.38 -0.88 6.07
N ILE A 252 14.72 -1.61 5.16
CA ILE A 252 14.23 -1.08 3.89
C ILE A 252 12.83 -1.67 3.61
N PHE A 253 11.88 -0.79 3.28
CA PHE A 253 10.51 -1.14 2.92
C PHE A 253 10.28 -0.98 1.42
N GLY A 254 9.65 -1.99 0.80
CA GLY A 254 9.21 -2.01 -0.59
C GLY A 254 7.70 -1.86 -0.72
N GLY A 255 7.24 -0.85 -1.46
CA GLY A 255 5.83 -0.53 -1.61
C GLY A 255 5.07 -1.40 -2.62
N ASN A 256 5.75 -2.19 -3.46
CA ASN A 256 5.17 -3.06 -4.49
C ASN A 256 6.09 -4.24 -4.84
N GLU A 257 5.67 -5.13 -5.74
CA GLU A 257 6.43 -6.32 -6.15
C GLU A 257 7.86 -6.00 -6.59
N GLY A 258 8.04 -5.10 -7.56
CA GLY A 258 9.36 -4.77 -8.10
C GLY A 258 10.30 -4.18 -7.05
N SER A 259 9.80 -3.27 -6.18
CA SER A 259 10.61 -2.72 -5.09
C SER A 259 10.99 -3.78 -4.05
N THR A 260 10.08 -4.70 -3.73
CA THR A 260 10.32 -5.80 -2.78
C THR A 260 11.38 -6.77 -3.30
N VAL A 261 11.30 -7.15 -4.57
CA VAL A 261 12.30 -8.01 -5.25
C VAL A 261 13.67 -7.33 -5.25
N GLY A 262 13.73 -6.05 -5.62
CA GLY A 262 14.99 -5.30 -5.67
C GLY A 262 15.66 -5.21 -4.30
N ILE A 263 14.90 -4.97 -3.23
CA ILE A 263 15.40 -4.95 -1.85
C ILE A 263 15.99 -6.30 -1.45
N GLY A 264 15.26 -7.38 -1.69
CA GLY A 264 15.74 -8.72 -1.34
C GLY A 264 17.02 -9.09 -2.10
N ASN A 265 17.12 -8.74 -3.39
CA ASN A 265 18.32 -8.95 -4.19
C ASN A 265 19.51 -8.13 -3.69
N ALA A 266 19.30 -6.87 -3.30
CA ALA A 266 20.36 -6.02 -2.74
C ALA A 266 20.88 -6.54 -1.39
N ILE A 267 20.00 -6.98 -0.49
CA ILE A 267 20.37 -7.60 0.79
C ILE A 267 21.15 -8.89 0.54
N LYS A 268 20.70 -9.73 -0.39
CA LYS A 268 21.43 -10.94 -0.82
C LYS A 268 22.83 -10.61 -1.34
N ALA A 269 22.94 -9.63 -2.21
CA ALA A 269 24.23 -9.23 -2.81
C ALA A 269 25.19 -8.63 -1.77
N SER A 270 24.69 -7.89 -0.78
CA SER A 270 25.50 -7.28 0.28
C SER A 270 26.10 -8.29 1.26
N GLY A 271 25.46 -9.45 1.44
CA GLY A 271 25.81 -10.43 2.48
C GLY A 271 25.52 -9.95 3.91
N ASP A 272 24.86 -8.80 4.09
CA ASP A 272 24.51 -8.25 5.41
C ASP A 272 23.11 -8.69 5.84
N ASN A 273 23.04 -9.78 6.58
CA ASN A 273 21.81 -10.37 7.09
C ASN A 273 21.19 -9.61 8.28
N LYS A 274 21.75 -8.47 8.69
CA LYS A 274 21.19 -7.64 9.78
C LYS A 274 20.18 -6.62 9.28
N ILE A 275 20.22 -6.31 7.99
CA ILE A 275 19.29 -5.35 7.39
C ILE A 275 17.92 -6.02 7.25
N VAL A 276 16.89 -5.39 7.80
CA VAL A 276 15.53 -5.91 7.76
C VAL A 276 14.82 -5.45 6.50
N GLY A 277 14.58 -6.37 5.55
CA GLY A 277 13.78 -6.13 4.35
C GLY A 277 12.33 -6.56 4.56
N VAL A 278 11.37 -5.67 4.30
CA VAL A 278 9.93 -5.94 4.33
C VAL A 278 9.29 -5.38 3.06
N GLY A 279 8.29 -6.05 2.51
CA GLY A 279 7.68 -5.60 1.27
C GLY A 279 6.19 -5.87 1.12
N PHE A 280 5.73 -5.74 -0.12
CA PHE A 280 4.39 -6.08 -0.60
C PHE A 280 4.45 -7.11 -1.72
N ASP A 281 3.32 -7.78 -1.94
CA ASP A 281 3.06 -8.81 -2.94
C ASP A 281 3.68 -10.19 -2.63
N LYS A 282 3.40 -11.18 -3.45
CA LYS A 282 3.79 -12.59 -3.18
C LYS A 282 4.27 -13.36 -4.41
N SER A 283 5.07 -12.72 -5.27
CA SER A 283 5.66 -13.44 -6.41
C SER A 283 6.58 -14.59 -5.97
N ASP A 284 6.85 -15.52 -6.86
CA ASP A 284 7.72 -16.66 -6.55
C ASP A 284 9.14 -16.20 -6.18
N THR A 285 9.61 -15.10 -6.77
CA THR A 285 10.88 -14.48 -6.40
C THR A 285 10.86 -13.96 -4.96
N ILE A 286 9.80 -13.26 -4.55
CA ILE A 286 9.63 -12.78 -3.16
C ILE A 286 9.61 -13.95 -2.18
N LYS A 287 8.84 -15.02 -2.51
CA LYS A 287 8.80 -16.24 -1.69
C LYS A 287 10.19 -16.86 -1.52
N SER A 288 10.97 -16.96 -2.60
CA SER A 288 12.34 -17.48 -2.51
C SER A 288 13.23 -16.60 -1.62
N LEU A 289 13.15 -15.27 -1.76
CA LEU A 289 13.93 -14.34 -0.95
C LEU A 289 13.58 -14.43 0.55
N ILE A 290 12.31 -14.69 0.89
CA ILE A 290 11.89 -14.93 2.29
C ILE A 290 12.40 -16.28 2.79
N LYS A 291 12.26 -17.36 2.01
CA LYS A 291 12.76 -18.70 2.36
C LYS A 291 14.28 -18.68 2.62
N ASP A 292 15.02 -17.96 1.80
CA ASP A 292 16.46 -17.80 1.90
C ASP A 292 16.89 -16.84 3.04
N GLY A 293 15.95 -16.07 3.60
CA GLY A 293 16.19 -15.15 4.74
C GLY A 293 16.71 -13.76 4.35
N TYR A 294 16.57 -13.36 3.09
CA TYR A 294 16.92 -12.01 2.60
C TYR A 294 15.79 -10.99 2.75
N LEU A 295 14.55 -11.47 2.92
CA LEU A 295 13.41 -10.67 3.35
C LEU A 295 12.83 -11.29 4.62
N LEU A 296 12.42 -10.44 5.57
CA LEU A 296 11.73 -10.86 6.78
C LEU A 296 10.34 -11.39 6.45
N CYS A 297 9.57 -10.58 5.74
CA CYS A 297 8.19 -10.87 5.35
C CYS A 297 7.73 -9.97 4.20
N THR A 298 6.56 -10.28 3.69
CA THR A 298 5.83 -9.44 2.74
C THR A 298 4.34 -9.38 3.11
N MET A 299 3.68 -8.30 2.72
CA MET A 299 2.23 -8.14 2.79
C MET A 299 1.62 -8.74 1.53
N ALA A 300 1.13 -9.98 1.65
CA ALA A 300 0.55 -10.74 0.54
C ALA A 300 -0.90 -10.32 0.31
N GLN A 301 -1.19 -9.78 -0.85
CA GLN A 301 -2.53 -9.38 -1.30
C GLN A 301 -3.29 -10.56 -1.92
N ASN A 302 -4.56 -10.35 -2.27
CA ASN A 302 -5.45 -11.31 -2.94
C ASN A 302 -5.89 -10.78 -4.32
N PRO A 303 -4.95 -10.66 -5.29
CA PRO A 303 -5.27 -10.11 -6.62
C PRO A 303 -6.27 -10.97 -7.41
N ASP A 304 -6.26 -12.29 -7.26
CA ASP A 304 -7.24 -13.19 -7.86
C ASP A 304 -8.67 -12.87 -7.40
N VAL A 305 -8.85 -12.56 -6.12
CA VAL A 305 -10.13 -12.12 -5.56
C VAL A 305 -10.55 -10.76 -6.14
N MET A 306 -9.61 -9.83 -6.31
CA MET A 306 -9.89 -8.53 -6.95
C MET A 306 -10.38 -8.73 -8.39
N GLY A 307 -9.70 -9.59 -9.15
CA GLY A 307 -10.08 -9.91 -10.52
C GLY A 307 -11.47 -10.53 -10.63
N LYS A 308 -11.77 -11.55 -9.82
CA LYS A 308 -13.09 -12.20 -9.76
C LYS A 308 -14.19 -11.20 -9.44
N LYS A 309 -14.07 -10.52 -8.30
CA LYS A 309 -15.08 -9.54 -7.84
C LYS A 309 -15.27 -8.38 -8.82
N GLY A 310 -14.21 -7.97 -9.51
CA GLY A 310 -14.28 -6.95 -10.55
C GLY A 310 -15.13 -7.38 -11.74
N VAL A 311 -15.06 -8.65 -12.16
CA VAL A 311 -15.91 -9.21 -13.22
C VAL A 311 -17.36 -9.28 -12.75
N ASP A 312 -17.62 -9.91 -11.58
CA ASP A 312 -18.95 -9.99 -10.98
C ASP A 312 -19.63 -8.62 -10.94
N ALA A 313 -18.94 -7.62 -10.42
CA ALA A 313 -19.46 -6.26 -10.28
C ALA A 313 -19.80 -5.63 -11.64
N LEU A 314 -18.95 -5.78 -12.66
CA LEU A 314 -19.26 -5.28 -14.00
C LEU A 314 -20.48 -5.99 -14.59
N VAL A 315 -20.59 -7.31 -14.45
CA VAL A 315 -21.73 -8.06 -14.95
C VAL A 315 -23.02 -7.67 -14.23
N GLU A 316 -22.98 -7.50 -12.91
CA GLU A 316 -24.10 -7.01 -12.12
C GLU A 316 -24.58 -5.62 -12.57
N CYS A 317 -23.65 -4.67 -12.75
CA CYS A 317 -23.97 -3.33 -13.22
C CYS A 317 -24.52 -3.33 -14.65
N LEU A 318 -23.98 -4.14 -15.53
CA LEU A 318 -24.45 -4.27 -16.91
C LEU A 318 -25.80 -4.97 -17.00
N ASN A 319 -26.12 -5.83 -16.02
CA ASN A 319 -27.44 -6.42 -15.83
C ASN A 319 -28.46 -5.45 -15.20
N GLY A 320 -28.05 -4.23 -14.77
CA GLY A 320 -28.91 -3.17 -14.24
C GLY A 320 -28.91 -3.02 -12.72
N LYS A 321 -28.01 -3.69 -11.98
CA LYS A 321 -27.83 -3.49 -10.53
C LYS A 321 -27.01 -2.23 -10.28
N GLU A 322 -27.38 -1.43 -9.29
CA GLU A 322 -26.61 -0.29 -8.79
C GLU A 322 -25.71 -0.73 -7.63
N LEU A 323 -24.42 -0.46 -7.72
CA LEU A 323 -23.41 -0.77 -6.67
C LEU A 323 -22.98 0.46 -5.86
N ASN A 324 -23.38 1.66 -6.27
CA ASN A 324 -23.21 2.93 -5.54
C ASN A 324 -21.79 3.26 -5.09
N GLY A 325 -20.78 2.84 -5.84
CA GLY A 325 -19.38 3.11 -5.53
C GLY A 325 -18.83 2.30 -4.35
N GLU A 326 -19.38 1.12 -4.08
CA GLU A 326 -18.92 0.26 -2.99
C GLU A 326 -17.42 0.03 -3.03
N VAL A 327 -16.77 0.15 -1.86
CA VAL A 327 -15.32 -0.14 -1.68
C VAL A 327 -15.17 -1.37 -0.81
N VAL A 328 -14.59 -2.42 -1.37
CA VAL A 328 -14.44 -3.72 -0.72
C VAL A 328 -12.96 -3.99 -0.45
N ASP A 329 -12.62 -4.21 0.83
CA ASP A 329 -11.31 -4.71 1.22
C ASP A 329 -11.22 -6.22 0.87
N THR A 330 -10.28 -6.56 0.00
CA THR A 330 -10.02 -7.94 -0.41
C THR A 330 -9.04 -8.66 0.52
N GLY A 331 -8.57 -7.97 1.56
CA GLY A 331 -7.69 -8.51 2.58
C GLY A 331 -6.21 -8.51 2.21
N VAL A 332 -5.39 -8.63 3.24
CA VAL A 332 -3.93 -8.77 3.16
C VAL A 332 -3.43 -9.64 4.31
N SER A 333 -2.41 -10.45 4.07
CA SER A 333 -1.81 -11.31 5.09
C SER A 333 -0.29 -11.13 5.15
N VAL A 334 0.28 -11.30 6.34
CA VAL A 334 1.73 -11.35 6.52
C VAL A 334 2.23 -12.71 6.06
N LEU A 335 3.04 -12.73 5.02
CA LEU A 335 3.73 -13.92 4.53
C LEU A 335 5.19 -13.87 4.99
N ASN A 336 5.60 -14.83 5.79
CA ASN A 336 6.94 -14.94 6.36
C ASN A 336 7.48 -16.37 6.25
N LYS A 337 8.67 -16.63 6.80
CA LYS A 337 9.32 -17.94 6.71
C LYS A 337 8.52 -19.07 7.38
N GLU A 338 7.66 -18.78 8.34
CA GLU A 338 6.91 -19.78 9.10
C GLU A 338 5.67 -20.28 8.36
N ASN A 339 5.06 -19.42 7.54
CA ASN A 339 3.80 -19.72 6.85
C ASN A 339 3.89 -19.76 5.32
N ILE A 340 5.08 -19.58 4.75
CA ILE A 340 5.31 -19.65 3.32
C ILE A 340 5.37 -21.11 2.83
N GLN A 341 4.54 -21.45 1.88
CA GLN A 341 4.49 -22.78 1.25
C GLN A 341 5.40 -22.88 0.03
#